data_2780f5f95ace0ffc2d81ecbbcfc08bdd
#
_entry.id   2780f5f95ace0ffc2d81ecbbcfc08bdd
#
_cell.length_a   1.000
_cell.length_b   1.000
_cell.length_c   1.000
_cell.angle_alpha   90.00
_cell.angle_beta   90.00
_cell.angle_gamma   90.00
#
_symmetry.space_group_name_H-M   'P 1'
#
loop_
_entity.id
_entity.type
_entity.pdbx_description
1 polymer ?
#
loop_
_entity_poly.entity_id
_entity_poly.type
_entity_poly.pdbx_seq_one_letter_code
_entity_poly.pdbx_strand_id
1 'polypeptide(L)'
;MPTLRWLGLWLLRRTALALLTSLLFLISFTLFQYVSWWPALTEDTSLEWSGLSTERTFAELAPAILEFSVVLACAFWPLFLLTPRPLLLPLFAGLWLWQTYDIAFMTATASTWLPHEIIWTFILPHTHWLLLTLLAPLLLIRYLGKRLFAAAPATQSEMSRLAGKP
;
A
#
# COMPACT_ATOMS: atom_id res chain seq x y z
N MET A 1 38.44 5.55 -1.57
CA MET A 1 37.05 5.96 -1.95
C MET A 1 35.96 4.98 -1.42
N PRO A 2 35.98 4.61 -0.15
CA PRO A 2 34.96 3.71 0.43
C PRO A 2 33.58 4.35 0.61
N THR A 3 33.52 5.67 0.78
CA THR A 3 32.29 6.46 1.05
C THR A 3 31.29 6.44 -0.11
N LEU A 4 31.75 6.51 -1.36
CA LEU A 4 30.90 6.51 -2.57
C LEU A 4 30.20 5.16 -2.78
N ARG A 5 30.92 4.04 -2.56
CA ARG A 5 30.34 2.70 -2.65
C ARG A 5 29.28 2.45 -1.58
N TRP A 6 29.53 2.95 -0.36
CA TRP A 6 28.57 2.81 0.73
C TRP A 6 27.29 3.62 0.48
N LEU A 7 27.42 4.87 -0.02
CA LEU A 7 26.29 5.73 -0.38
C LEU A 7 25.46 5.09 -1.50
N GLY A 8 26.12 4.55 -2.54
CA GLY A 8 25.44 3.87 -3.64
C GLY A 8 24.65 2.63 -3.18
N LEU A 9 25.24 1.80 -2.30
CA LEU A 9 24.59 0.63 -1.73
C LEU A 9 23.40 1.00 -0.83
N TRP A 10 23.54 2.05 -0.04
CA TRP A 10 22.48 2.56 0.80
C TRP A 10 21.31 3.07 -0.04
N LEU A 11 21.59 3.86 -1.09
CA LEU A 11 20.60 4.39 -2.01
C LEU A 11 19.86 3.25 -2.73
N LEU A 12 20.60 2.25 -3.23
CA LEU A 12 20.03 1.07 -3.89
C LEU A 12 19.06 0.31 -2.97
N ARG A 13 19.46 0.06 -1.73
CA ARG A 13 18.60 -0.60 -0.73
C ARG A 13 17.36 0.22 -0.40
N ARG A 14 17.50 1.53 -0.37
CA ARG A 14 16.41 2.47 -0.09
C ARG A 14 15.39 2.46 -1.22
N THR A 15 15.87 2.55 -2.47
CA THR A 15 15.04 2.48 -3.68
C THR A 15 14.34 1.13 -3.78
N ALA A 16 15.05 0.03 -3.53
CA ALA A 16 14.46 -1.31 -3.54
C ALA A 16 13.33 -1.45 -2.49
N LEU A 17 13.52 -0.93 -1.28
CA LEU A 17 12.49 -0.95 -0.24
C LEU A 17 11.28 -0.11 -0.65
N ALA A 18 11.49 1.08 -1.22
CA ALA A 18 10.40 1.95 -1.67
C ALA A 18 9.60 1.32 -2.81
N LEU A 19 10.27 0.73 -3.81
CA LEU A 19 9.62 0.00 -4.91
C LEU A 19 8.81 -1.19 -4.40
N LEU A 20 9.38 -1.96 -3.49
CA LEU A 20 8.69 -3.10 -2.88
C LEU A 20 7.45 -2.66 -2.08
N THR A 21 7.57 -1.57 -1.33
CA THR A 21 6.46 -0.99 -0.56
C THR A 21 5.34 -0.53 -1.51
N SER A 22 5.70 0.12 -2.63
CA SER A 22 4.75 0.55 -3.65
C SER A 22 4.06 -0.63 -4.34
N LEU A 23 4.81 -1.70 -4.65
CA LEU A 23 4.25 -2.93 -5.22
C LEU A 23 3.29 -3.63 -4.24
N LEU A 24 3.66 -3.68 -2.96
CA LEU A 24 2.78 -4.24 -1.92
C LEU A 24 1.52 -3.40 -1.73
N PHE A 25 1.63 -2.07 -1.86
CA PHE A 25 0.46 -1.18 -1.88
C PHE A 25 -0.46 -1.53 -3.05
N LEU A 26 0.08 -1.60 -4.26
CA LEU A 26 -0.65 -1.97 -5.47
C LEU A 26 -1.41 -3.30 -5.28
N ILE A 27 -0.70 -4.36 -4.90
CA ILE A 27 -1.28 -5.71 -4.78
C ILE A 27 -2.36 -5.74 -3.69
N SER A 28 -2.04 -5.24 -2.50
CA SER A 28 -2.96 -5.32 -1.35
C SER A 28 -4.20 -4.45 -1.54
N PHE A 29 -4.04 -3.27 -2.11
CA PHE A 29 -5.13 -2.34 -2.38
C PHE A 29 -6.05 -2.88 -3.48
N THR A 30 -5.49 -3.33 -4.61
CA THR A 30 -6.26 -3.95 -5.70
C THR A 30 -7.03 -5.18 -5.20
N LEU A 31 -6.37 -6.04 -4.42
CA LEU A 31 -7.01 -7.24 -3.87
C LEU A 31 -8.19 -6.88 -2.95
N PHE A 32 -8.01 -5.90 -2.07
CA PHE A 32 -9.07 -5.43 -1.20
C PHE A 32 -10.26 -4.89 -2.00
N GLN A 33 -9.99 -4.06 -3.00
CA GLN A 33 -11.05 -3.51 -3.85
C GLN A 33 -11.83 -4.64 -4.57
N TYR A 34 -11.13 -5.63 -5.15
CA TYR A 34 -11.79 -6.74 -5.80
C TYR A 34 -12.67 -7.56 -4.84
N VAL A 35 -12.17 -7.84 -3.63
CA VAL A 35 -12.93 -8.64 -2.66
C VAL A 35 -14.11 -7.87 -2.08
N SER A 36 -13.96 -6.56 -1.83
CA SER A 36 -15.05 -5.73 -1.30
C SER A 36 -16.17 -5.48 -2.32
N TRP A 37 -15.83 -5.43 -3.61
CA TRP A 37 -16.82 -5.24 -4.66
C TRP A 37 -17.40 -6.55 -5.20
N TRP A 38 -16.76 -7.69 -4.92
CA TRP A 38 -17.20 -9.00 -5.44
C TRP A 38 -18.67 -9.33 -5.17
N PRO A 39 -19.22 -9.15 -3.97
CA PRO A 39 -20.64 -9.43 -3.72
C PRO A 39 -21.58 -8.58 -4.58
N ALA A 40 -21.27 -7.27 -4.70
CA ALA A 40 -22.09 -6.35 -5.50
C ALA A 40 -22.04 -6.64 -7.01
N LEU A 41 -21.04 -7.40 -7.46
CA LEU A 41 -20.85 -7.76 -8.87
C LEU A 41 -21.42 -9.12 -9.22
N THR A 42 -21.60 -10.00 -8.23
CA THR A 42 -22.15 -11.35 -8.39
C THR A 42 -23.66 -11.43 -8.10
N GLU A 43 -24.14 -10.54 -7.26
CA GLU A 43 -25.59 -10.37 -7.07
C GLU A 43 -26.08 -9.47 -8.21
N ASP A 44 -27.10 -9.92 -8.92
CA ASP A 44 -27.77 -9.24 -10.07
C ASP A 44 -28.49 -7.93 -9.62
N THR A 45 -27.92 -7.28 -8.61
CA THR A 45 -28.36 -6.00 -8.10
C THR A 45 -27.79 -4.94 -9.04
N SER A 46 -28.66 -4.39 -9.89
CA SER A 46 -28.39 -3.14 -10.59
C SER A 46 -27.88 -2.10 -9.57
N LEU A 47 -26.58 -1.87 -9.57
CA LEU A 47 -26.01 -0.73 -8.87
C LEU A 47 -26.54 0.52 -9.59
N GLU A 48 -27.69 1.00 -9.14
CA GLU A 48 -28.20 2.32 -9.51
C GLU A 48 -27.20 3.39 -9.01
N TRP A 49 -26.14 3.56 -9.76
CA TRP A 49 -25.26 4.69 -9.60
C TRP A 49 -26.00 5.91 -10.11
N SER A 50 -26.59 6.66 -9.17
CA SER A 50 -27.04 8.07 -9.32
C SER A 50 -27.55 8.45 -10.72
N GLY A 51 -28.67 7.87 -11.16
CA GLY A 51 -29.37 8.28 -12.38
C GLY A 51 -28.69 7.94 -13.70
N LEU A 52 -27.51 7.33 -13.68
CA LEU A 52 -26.86 6.69 -14.81
C LEU A 52 -27.00 5.18 -14.64
N SER A 53 -28.04 4.61 -15.20
CA SER A 53 -28.27 3.16 -15.32
C SER A 53 -27.21 2.55 -16.28
N THR A 54 -26.00 2.44 -15.83
CA THR A 54 -24.98 1.64 -16.53
C THR A 54 -24.75 0.40 -15.69
N GLU A 55 -25.34 -0.71 -16.10
CA GLU A 55 -24.97 -2.05 -15.66
C GLU A 55 -23.50 -2.27 -16.04
N ARG A 56 -22.58 -1.87 -15.17
CA ARG A 56 -21.17 -2.14 -15.38
C ARG A 56 -20.88 -3.53 -14.85
N THR A 57 -20.47 -4.39 -15.73
CA THR A 57 -20.02 -5.74 -15.38
C THR A 57 -18.66 -5.69 -14.67
N PHE A 58 -18.34 -6.74 -13.91
CA PHE A 58 -17.01 -6.89 -13.29
C PHE A 58 -15.88 -6.76 -14.32
N ALA A 59 -16.10 -7.28 -15.54
CA ALA A 59 -15.12 -7.19 -16.61
C ALA A 59 -14.76 -5.74 -17.00
N GLU A 60 -15.69 -4.80 -16.80
CA GLU A 60 -15.45 -3.36 -17.07
C GLU A 60 -14.82 -2.63 -15.88
N LEU A 61 -15.18 -3.02 -14.65
CA LEU A 61 -14.67 -2.38 -13.45
C LEU A 61 -13.27 -2.88 -13.05
N ALA A 62 -12.98 -4.15 -13.27
CA ALA A 62 -11.71 -4.75 -12.88
C ALA A 62 -10.47 -4.05 -13.48
N PRO A 63 -10.42 -3.74 -14.79
CA PRO A 63 -9.31 -2.98 -15.35
C PRO A 63 -9.23 -1.56 -14.78
N ALA A 64 -10.34 -0.87 -14.56
CA ALA A 64 -10.36 0.47 -14.00
C ALA A 64 -9.82 0.50 -12.55
N ILE A 65 -10.16 -0.48 -11.72
CA ILE A 65 -9.61 -0.64 -10.37
C ILE A 65 -8.10 -0.86 -10.45
N LEU A 66 -7.63 -1.72 -11.35
CA LEU A 66 -6.21 -1.99 -11.52
C LEU A 66 -5.45 -0.74 -11.99
N GLU A 67 -5.93 -0.06 -13.01
CA GLU A 67 -5.33 1.19 -13.53
C GLU A 67 -5.23 2.25 -12.43
N PHE A 68 -6.30 2.46 -11.68
CA PHE A 68 -6.30 3.39 -10.57
C PHE A 68 -5.28 3.02 -9.48
N SER A 69 -5.22 1.73 -9.12
CA SER A 69 -4.25 1.22 -8.15
C SER A 69 -2.80 1.41 -8.61
N VAL A 70 -2.53 1.22 -9.92
CA VAL A 70 -1.20 1.47 -10.51
C VAL A 70 -0.84 2.96 -10.42
N VAL A 71 -1.75 3.85 -10.77
CA VAL A 71 -1.54 5.30 -10.68
C VAL A 71 -1.21 5.70 -9.24
N LEU A 72 -1.96 5.20 -8.25
CA LEU A 72 -1.70 5.47 -6.84
C LEU A 72 -0.34 4.92 -6.39
N ALA A 73 0.00 3.69 -6.76
CA ALA A 73 1.28 3.09 -6.41
C ALA A 73 2.46 3.90 -6.99
N CYS A 74 2.34 4.38 -8.22
CA CYS A 74 3.33 5.26 -8.85
C CYS A 74 3.41 6.63 -8.16
N ALA A 75 2.27 7.22 -7.79
CA ALA A 75 2.21 8.51 -7.11
C ALA A 75 2.80 8.43 -5.68
N PHE A 76 2.61 7.32 -4.98
CA PHE A 76 3.10 7.14 -3.60
C PHE A 76 4.55 6.66 -3.53
N TRP A 77 5.12 6.12 -4.62
CA TRP A 77 6.51 5.67 -4.65
C TRP A 77 7.53 6.75 -4.18
N PRO A 78 7.48 8.02 -4.66
CA PRO A 78 8.37 9.07 -4.18
C PRO A 78 8.21 9.34 -2.67
N LEU A 79 6.97 9.27 -2.16
CA LEU A 79 6.69 9.44 -0.73
C LEU A 79 7.34 8.31 0.09
N PHE A 80 7.24 7.06 -0.36
CA PHE A 80 7.90 5.93 0.30
C PHE A 80 9.43 6.04 0.21
N LEU A 81 9.96 6.55 -0.89
CA LEU A 81 11.39 6.79 -1.06
C LEU A 81 11.92 7.84 -0.09
N LEU A 82 11.20 8.95 0.12
CA LEU A 82 11.61 10.07 0.97
C LEU A 82 11.36 9.81 2.46
N THR A 83 10.39 8.95 2.80
CA THR A 83 9.95 8.74 4.18
C THR A 83 11.00 7.97 5.01
N PRO A 84 11.39 8.42 6.21
CA PRO A 84 12.25 7.68 7.12
C PRO A 84 11.67 6.30 7.46
N ARG A 85 12.51 5.27 7.63
CA ARG A 85 12.07 3.88 7.88
C ARG A 85 11.04 3.72 8.99
N PRO A 86 11.18 4.35 10.17
CA PRO A 86 10.22 4.16 11.25
C PRO A 86 8.83 4.67 10.88
N LEU A 87 8.74 5.64 9.96
CA LEU A 87 7.49 6.23 9.51
C LEU A 87 6.90 5.53 8.28
N LEU A 88 7.63 4.59 7.66
CA LEU A 88 7.17 3.92 6.44
C LEU A 88 5.91 3.08 6.67
N LEU A 89 5.83 2.36 7.80
CA LEU A 89 4.65 1.55 8.14
C LEU A 89 3.41 2.40 8.43
N PRO A 90 3.47 3.43 9.30
CA PRO A 90 2.30 4.29 9.51
C PRO A 90 1.90 5.08 8.26
N LEU A 91 2.86 5.50 7.43
CA LEU A 91 2.55 6.15 6.16
C LEU A 91 1.82 5.19 5.21
N PHE A 92 2.33 3.96 5.04
CA PHE A 92 1.67 2.94 4.21
C PHE A 92 0.24 2.69 4.69
N ALA A 93 0.06 2.42 5.98
CA ALA A 93 -1.26 2.18 6.56
C ALA A 93 -2.20 3.39 6.41
N GLY A 94 -1.69 4.59 6.68
CA GLY A 94 -2.45 5.83 6.56
C GLY A 94 -2.93 6.08 5.14
N LEU A 95 -2.04 5.97 4.14
CA LEU A 95 -2.40 6.15 2.73
C LEU A 95 -3.38 5.07 2.26
N TRP A 96 -3.16 3.82 2.69
CA TRP A 96 -4.02 2.70 2.32
C TRP A 96 -5.44 2.87 2.87
N LEU A 97 -5.57 3.21 4.16
CA LEU A 97 -6.88 3.47 4.80
C LEU A 97 -7.54 4.73 4.24
N TRP A 98 -6.77 5.78 3.99
CA TRP A 98 -7.27 7.00 3.36
C TRP A 98 -7.91 6.71 2.00
N GLN A 99 -7.20 6.00 1.13
CA GLN A 99 -7.70 5.68 -0.21
C GLN A 99 -8.91 4.74 -0.16
N THR A 100 -8.92 3.80 0.79
CA THR A 100 -10.10 2.93 1.01
C THR A 100 -11.32 3.74 1.40
N TYR A 101 -11.14 4.70 2.32
CA TYR A 101 -12.21 5.61 2.72
C TYR A 101 -12.65 6.53 1.57
N ASP A 102 -11.69 7.07 0.82
CA ASP A 102 -11.96 7.99 -0.29
C ASP A 102 -12.78 7.33 -1.40
N ILE A 103 -12.46 6.08 -1.76
CA ILE A 103 -13.26 5.31 -2.72
C ILE A 103 -14.67 5.03 -2.15
N ALA A 104 -14.78 4.61 -0.89
CA ALA A 104 -16.07 4.38 -0.26
C ALA A 104 -16.90 5.68 -0.21
N PHE A 105 -16.27 6.81 0.07
CA PHE A 105 -16.89 8.13 0.04
C PHE A 105 -17.35 8.51 -1.36
N MET A 106 -16.53 8.32 -2.38
CA MET A 106 -16.88 8.62 -3.77
C MET A 106 -18.05 7.76 -4.27
N THR A 107 -18.12 6.51 -3.83
CA THR A 107 -19.25 5.62 -4.14
C THR A 107 -20.54 6.01 -3.40
N ALA A 108 -20.40 6.58 -2.21
CA ALA A 108 -21.54 7.00 -1.39
C ALA A 108 -22.05 8.42 -1.69
N THR A 109 -21.26 9.27 -2.38
CA THR A 109 -21.60 10.70 -2.62
C THR A 109 -22.82 10.92 -3.51
N ALA A 110 -23.33 9.89 -4.16
CA ALA A 110 -24.65 9.96 -4.79
C ALA A 110 -25.82 10.02 -3.78
N SER A 111 -25.56 9.77 -2.51
CA SER A 111 -26.53 9.76 -1.42
C SER A 111 -26.07 10.73 -0.31
N THR A 112 -27.01 11.22 0.48
CA THR A 112 -26.77 12.09 1.64
C THR A 112 -26.13 11.37 2.84
N TRP A 113 -25.19 10.46 2.58
CA TRP A 113 -24.56 9.61 3.60
C TRP A 113 -23.59 10.41 4.47
N LEU A 114 -23.70 10.24 5.78
CA LEU A 114 -22.77 10.82 6.73
C LEU A 114 -21.46 9.99 6.78
N PRO A 115 -20.32 10.59 7.11
CA PRO A 115 -19.03 9.89 7.14
C PRO A 115 -19.01 8.58 7.98
N HIS A 116 -19.73 8.55 9.09
CA HIS A 116 -19.83 7.36 9.93
C HIS A 116 -20.67 6.25 9.28
N GLU A 117 -21.70 6.59 8.51
CA GLU A 117 -22.54 5.63 7.79
C GLU A 117 -21.74 4.93 6.69
N ILE A 118 -20.83 5.64 6.02
CA ILE A 118 -19.91 5.09 5.03
C ILE A 118 -19.02 4.02 5.67
N ILE A 119 -18.47 4.33 6.85
CA ILE A 119 -17.63 3.36 7.59
C ILE A 119 -18.43 2.12 7.97
N TRP A 120 -19.66 2.30 8.52
CA TRP A 120 -20.51 1.20 8.95
C TRP A 120 -21.00 0.32 7.79
N THR A 121 -21.35 0.93 6.68
CA THR A 121 -21.98 0.22 5.57
C THR A 121 -20.99 -0.37 4.58
N PHE A 122 -19.88 0.33 4.28
CA PHE A 122 -18.93 -0.10 3.24
C PHE A 122 -17.62 -0.68 3.78
N ILE A 123 -17.14 -0.24 4.95
CA ILE A 123 -15.83 -0.65 5.45
C ILE A 123 -15.96 -1.79 6.48
N LEU A 124 -16.82 -1.64 7.46
CA LEU A 124 -16.95 -2.61 8.55
C LEU A 124 -17.38 -4.02 8.12
N PRO A 125 -18.31 -4.23 7.18
CA PRO A 125 -18.65 -5.56 6.71
C PRO A 125 -17.45 -6.33 6.15
N HIS A 126 -16.46 -5.60 5.60
CA HIS A 126 -15.25 -6.16 4.99
C HIS A 126 -14.02 -6.12 5.91
N THR A 127 -14.19 -5.91 7.22
CA THR A 127 -13.08 -5.74 8.18
C THR A 127 -12.10 -6.92 8.17
N HIS A 128 -12.56 -8.15 8.00
CA HIS A 128 -11.69 -9.33 7.92
C HIS A 128 -10.77 -9.28 6.69
N TRP A 129 -11.28 -8.84 5.55
CA TRP A 129 -10.48 -8.65 4.34
C TRP A 129 -9.55 -7.45 4.47
N LEU A 130 -10.03 -6.36 5.07
CA LEU A 130 -9.22 -5.17 5.37
C LEU A 130 -8.02 -5.54 6.26
N LEU A 131 -8.25 -6.31 7.32
CA LEU A 131 -7.17 -6.76 8.19
C LEU A 131 -6.17 -7.65 7.45
N LEU A 132 -6.64 -8.61 6.67
CA LEU A 132 -5.77 -9.52 5.92
C LEU A 132 -4.93 -8.77 4.88
N THR A 133 -5.55 -7.93 4.07
CA THR A 133 -4.89 -7.19 2.98
C THR A 133 -4.00 -6.05 3.48
N LEU A 134 -4.22 -5.54 4.68
CA LEU A 134 -3.38 -4.50 5.29
C LEU A 134 -2.26 -5.10 6.15
N LEU A 135 -2.54 -6.07 7.01
CA LEU A 135 -1.54 -6.60 7.95
C LEU A 135 -0.43 -7.40 7.24
N ALA A 136 -0.77 -8.20 6.24
CA ALA A 136 0.22 -9.00 5.52
C ALA A 136 1.33 -8.14 4.88
N PRO A 137 1.03 -7.09 4.10
CA PRO A 137 2.06 -6.21 3.56
C PRO A 137 2.82 -5.43 4.66
N LEU A 138 2.18 -5.00 5.74
CA LEU A 138 2.86 -4.33 6.85
C LEU A 138 3.92 -5.22 7.50
N LEU A 139 3.59 -6.48 7.76
CA LEU A 139 4.53 -7.48 8.30
C LEU A 139 5.67 -7.73 7.32
N LEU A 140 5.38 -7.83 6.03
CA LEU A 140 6.37 -8.06 4.99
C LEU A 140 7.31 -6.86 4.83
N ILE A 141 6.82 -5.63 4.79
CA ILE A 141 7.62 -4.39 4.77
C ILE A 141 8.55 -4.34 5.99
N ARG A 142 8.03 -4.64 7.17
CA ARG A 142 8.83 -4.68 8.41
C ARG A 142 9.94 -5.73 8.33
N TYR A 143 9.62 -6.95 7.87
CA TYR A 143 10.58 -8.03 7.72
C TYR A 143 11.68 -7.70 6.72
N LEU A 144 11.30 -7.25 5.53
CA LEU A 144 12.23 -6.91 4.46
C LEU A 144 13.07 -5.67 4.80
N GLY A 145 12.46 -4.68 5.44
CA GLY A 145 13.19 -3.52 5.96
C GLY A 145 14.29 -3.94 6.94
N LYS A 146 14.01 -4.87 7.85
CA LYS A 146 15.03 -5.43 8.74
C LYS A 146 16.12 -6.18 7.95
N ARG A 147 15.74 -7.06 7.02
CA ARG A 147 16.70 -7.85 6.22
C ARG A 147 17.61 -7.00 5.34
N LEU A 148 17.05 -6.04 4.60
CA LEU A 148 17.83 -5.18 3.70
C LEU A 148 18.86 -4.32 4.42
N PHE A 149 18.60 -4.00 5.69
CA PHE A 149 19.46 -3.11 6.45
C PHE A 149 20.21 -3.77 7.62
N ALA A 150 19.92 -5.03 7.95
CA ALA A 150 20.65 -5.79 8.97
C ALA A 150 22.06 -6.23 8.50
N ALA A 151 22.31 -6.27 7.20
CA ALA A 151 23.58 -6.77 6.62
C ALA A 151 24.77 -5.77 6.72
N ALA A 152 24.72 -4.78 7.66
CA ALA A 152 25.78 -3.78 7.80
C ALA A 152 26.73 -3.93 9.03
N PRO A 153 26.66 -4.95 9.89
CA PRO A 153 27.50 -4.94 11.11
C PRO A 153 28.93 -5.48 10.94
N ALA A 154 29.26 -6.16 9.84
CA ALA A 154 30.58 -6.80 9.70
C ALA A 154 31.73 -5.80 9.46
N THR A 155 31.45 -4.64 8.87
CA THR A 155 32.50 -3.68 8.49
C THR A 155 33.01 -2.83 9.66
N GLN A 156 32.23 -2.65 10.71
CA GLN A 156 32.65 -1.85 11.87
C GLN A 156 33.61 -2.63 12.80
N SER A 157 33.42 -3.93 12.93
CA SER A 157 34.34 -4.77 13.72
C SER A 157 35.68 -5.01 13.00
N GLU A 158 35.69 -5.06 11.67
CA GLU A 158 36.93 -5.15 10.89
C GLU A 158 37.71 -3.83 10.91
N MET A 159 37.05 -2.67 10.80
CA MET A 159 37.73 -1.39 10.89
C MET A 159 38.31 -1.14 12.29
N SER A 160 37.65 -1.55 13.36
CA SER A 160 38.23 -1.45 14.73
C SER A 160 39.39 -2.44 14.94
N ARG A 161 39.38 -3.61 14.28
CA ARG A 161 40.50 -4.55 14.30
C ARG A 161 41.71 -4.05 13.51
N LEU A 162 41.49 -3.33 12.40
CA LEU A 162 42.57 -2.76 11.59
C LEU A 162 43.15 -1.48 12.21
N ALA A 163 42.34 -0.71 12.95
CA ALA A 163 42.78 0.47 13.67
C ALA A 163 43.50 0.18 14.99
N GLY A 164 43.42 -1.05 15.51
CA GLY A 164 44.03 -1.46 16.79
C GLY A 164 45.30 -2.31 16.66
N LYS A 165 45.95 -2.38 15.49
CA LYS A 165 47.29 -3.02 15.34
C LYS A 165 48.33 -1.91 15.32
N PRO A 166 49.21 -1.84 16.38
CA PRO A 166 50.39 -0.98 16.40
C PRO A 166 51.43 -1.43 15.38
#